data_97e50dafee6bb3cf50c06c457ffc8bdc
#
_entry.id   97e50dafee6bb3cf50c06c457ffc8bdc
#
_cell.length_a   1.000
_cell.length_b   1.000
_cell.length_c   1.000
_cell.angle_alpha   90.00
_cell.angle_beta   90.00
_cell.angle_gamma   90.00
#
_symmetry.space_group_name_H-M   'P 1'
#
loop_
_entity.id
_entity.type
_entity.pdbx_description
1 polymer ?
#
loop_
_entity_poly.entity_id
_entity_poly.type
_entity_poly.pdbx_seq_one_letter_code
_entity_poly.pdbx_strand_id
1 'polypeptide(L)'
;MLESIFRRTLVEMKDSPERSTRRLVDLGVDLCRGRFRDEFLLSTQAALENPNSAYYRLVQDTVFHVDTDKLLDFGFNIGYNGFAEGSETIRKIEKKECYDIPWCLTLEISDEKLNEYSDIIAQGEKLGIHLWILHAEYLTHTLFDVMGSHKKSSFILCVPPASLEGDMVKTADELNNLMIAVKYTEGVTDEDEMLAACRLLRENGLLYSVYTPYTERDVDTIISDDLITQVESYNPVMFFLSPDYKCPMSVRKRVFSYVNRTRKKQQYKTILWDLYYDTNHIDSIISDNCCQAAFNKVGALVSYQKKKIYTEYNLFEQKLCDILRSAFPKKAATING
;
A
#
# COMPACT_ATOMS: atom_id res chain seq x y z
N MET A 1 2.71 -11.41 -22.86
CA MET A 1 1.73 -12.52 -22.63
C MET A 1 0.99 -12.36 -21.30
N LEU A 2 1.64 -12.26 -20.14
CA LEU A 2 0.99 -12.10 -18.83
C LEU A 2 0.12 -10.83 -18.78
N GLU A 3 0.66 -9.70 -19.17
CA GLU A 3 -0.06 -8.41 -19.22
C GLU A 3 -1.34 -8.50 -20.04
N SER A 4 -1.32 -9.19 -21.18
CA SER A 4 -2.51 -9.40 -22.01
C SER A 4 -3.57 -10.26 -21.32
N ILE A 5 -3.16 -11.23 -20.49
CA ILE A 5 -4.08 -12.03 -19.67
C ILE A 5 -4.71 -11.18 -18.58
N PHE A 6 -3.92 -10.37 -17.87
CA PHE A 6 -4.41 -9.42 -16.86
C PHE A 6 -5.43 -8.45 -17.46
N ARG A 7 -5.07 -7.78 -18.57
CA ARG A 7 -5.95 -6.83 -19.28
C ARG A 7 -7.28 -7.48 -19.65
N ARG A 8 -7.23 -8.66 -20.25
CA ARG A 8 -8.44 -9.41 -20.61
C ARG A 8 -9.29 -9.73 -19.37
N THR A 9 -8.66 -10.16 -18.29
CA THR A 9 -9.37 -10.49 -17.06
C THR A 9 -10.04 -9.26 -16.45
N LEU A 10 -9.38 -8.08 -16.46
CA LEU A 10 -9.97 -6.82 -16.02
C LEU A 10 -11.22 -6.44 -16.84
N VAL A 11 -11.17 -6.62 -18.15
CA VAL A 11 -12.33 -6.37 -19.02
C VAL A 11 -13.47 -7.34 -18.69
N GLU A 12 -13.16 -8.64 -18.53
CA GLU A 12 -14.16 -9.67 -18.17
C GLU A 12 -14.79 -9.46 -16.77
N MET A 13 -14.12 -8.72 -15.87
CA MET A 13 -14.66 -8.38 -14.53
C MET A 13 -15.89 -7.47 -14.60
N LYS A 14 -16.07 -6.70 -15.66
CA LYS A 14 -17.25 -5.86 -15.85
C LYS A 14 -18.53 -6.70 -15.92
N ASP A 15 -18.47 -7.83 -16.62
CA ASP A 15 -19.61 -8.71 -16.85
C ASP A 15 -19.72 -9.87 -15.84
N SER A 16 -18.57 -10.33 -15.35
CA SER A 16 -18.46 -11.52 -14.48
C SER A 16 -17.46 -11.29 -13.35
N PRO A 17 -17.74 -10.37 -12.39
CA PRO A 17 -16.77 -9.97 -11.36
C PRO A 17 -16.31 -11.14 -10.50
N GLU A 18 -17.23 -12.02 -10.07
CA GLU A 18 -16.90 -13.18 -9.24
C GLU A 18 -15.90 -14.13 -9.93
N ARG A 19 -16.24 -14.58 -11.13
CA ARG A 19 -15.43 -15.52 -11.90
C ARG A 19 -14.06 -14.94 -12.25
N SER A 20 -14.04 -13.69 -12.70
CA SER A 20 -12.83 -13.05 -13.19
C SER A 20 -11.89 -12.67 -12.03
N THR A 21 -12.44 -12.29 -10.86
CA THR A 21 -11.64 -12.07 -9.65
C THR A 21 -10.97 -13.36 -9.18
N ARG A 22 -11.71 -14.47 -9.11
CA ARG A 22 -11.14 -15.78 -8.76
C ARG A 22 -10.03 -16.17 -9.74
N ARG A 23 -10.26 -16.03 -11.03
CA ARG A 23 -9.25 -16.33 -12.07
C ARG A 23 -7.98 -15.48 -11.92
N LEU A 24 -8.11 -14.21 -11.52
CA LEU A 24 -6.95 -13.35 -11.28
C LEU A 24 -6.14 -13.83 -10.07
N VAL A 25 -6.81 -14.25 -9.00
CA VAL A 25 -6.13 -14.84 -7.83
C VAL A 25 -5.49 -16.17 -8.17
N ASP A 26 -6.18 -17.04 -8.94
CA ASP A 26 -5.63 -18.32 -9.43
C ASP A 26 -4.35 -18.09 -10.24
N LEU A 27 -4.34 -17.08 -11.12
CA LEU A 27 -3.15 -16.68 -11.86
C LEU A 27 -2.01 -16.24 -10.93
N GLY A 28 -2.32 -15.50 -9.87
CA GLY A 28 -1.35 -15.13 -8.84
C GLY A 28 -0.77 -16.37 -8.15
N VAL A 29 -1.62 -17.35 -7.80
CA VAL A 29 -1.20 -18.65 -7.21
C VAL A 29 -0.26 -19.40 -8.14
N ASP A 30 -0.50 -19.37 -9.44
CA ASP A 30 0.34 -20.06 -10.44
C ASP A 30 1.69 -19.34 -10.66
N LEU A 31 1.73 -18.03 -10.56
CA LEU A 31 2.93 -17.21 -10.79
C LEU A 31 3.85 -17.12 -9.56
N CYS A 32 3.28 -17.08 -8.37
CA CYS A 32 4.04 -16.95 -7.14
C CYS A 32 4.45 -18.30 -6.57
N ARG A 33 5.53 -18.34 -5.81
CA ARG A 33 6.05 -19.54 -5.14
C ARG A 33 6.40 -19.28 -3.68
N GLY A 34 6.54 -20.37 -2.91
CA GLY A 34 6.93 -20.33 -1.50
C GLY A 34 5.85 -19.74 -0.61
N ARG A 35 6.25 -19.24 0.55
CA ARG A 35 5.33 -18.80 1.62
C ARG A 35 4.30 -17.76 1.16
N PHE A 36 4.65 -16.85 0.26
CA PHE A 36 3.69 -15.86 -0.23
C PHE A 36 2.51 -16.52 -0.95
N ARG A 37 2.77 -17.50 -1.80
CA ARG A 37 1.71 -18.33 -2.41
C ARG A 37 0.90 -19.05 -1.34
N ASP A 38 1.58 -19.75 -0.43
CA ASP A 38 0.97 -20.71 0.49
C ASP A 38 0.20 -20.02 1.63
N GLU A 39 0.67 -18.89 2.12
CA GLU A 39 0.08 -18.20 3.27
C GLU A 39 -0.84 -17.04 2.86
N PHE A 40 -0.52 -16.29 1.79
CA PHE A 40 -1.31 -15.14 1.38
C PHE A 40 -2.29 -15.47 0.25
N LEU A 41 -1.81 -15.97 -0.89
CA LEU A 41 -2.66 -16.17 -2.07
C LEU A 41 -3.68 -17.30 -1.87
N LEU A 42 -3.31 -18.42 -1.27
CA LEU A 42 -4.27 -19.49 -0.97
C LEU A 42 -5.32 -19.07 0.07
N SER A 43 -4.94 -18.25 1.04
CA SER A 43 -5.93 -17.69 1.99
C SER A 43 -6.88 -16.71 1.31
N THR A 44 -6.39 -15.93 0.35
CA THR A 44 -7.22 -15.03 -0.47
C THR A 44 -8.17 -15.83 -1.38
N GLN A 45 -7.66 -16.89 -2.01
CA GLN A 45 -8.48 -17.80 -2.83
C GLN A 45 -9.63 -18.41 -2.01
N ALA A 46 -9.34 -18.92 -0.80
CA ALA A 46 -10.37 -19.46 0.10
C ALA A 46 -11.38 -18.38 0.54
N ALA A 47 -10.95 -17.16 0.78
CA ALA A 47 -11.85 -16.06 1.12
C ALA A 47 -12.82 -15.71 -0.03
N LEU A 48 -12.41 -15.90 -1.29
CA LEU A 48 -13.23 -15.69 -2.48
C LEU A 48 -14.24 -16.82 -2.76
N GLU A 49 -14.30 -17.88 -1.94
CA GLU A 49 -15.35 -18.91 -2.04
C GLU A 49 -16.72 -18.40 -1.57
N ASN A 50 -16.77 -17.30 -0.79
CA ASN A 50 -18.00 -16.69 -0.34
C ASN A 50 -18.75 -16.01 -1.50
N PRO A 51 -19.88 -16.55 -2.00
CA PRO A 51 -20.60 -15.99 -3.14
C PRO A 51 -21.30 -14.66 -2.80
N ASN A 52 -21.51 -14.38 -1.51
CA ASN A 52 -22.19 -13.17 -1.02
C ASN A 52 -21.19 -12.07 -0.63
N SER A 53 -19.92 -12.22 -0.97
CA SER A 53 -18.89 -11.23 -0.66
C SER A 53 -19.22 -9.87 -1.30
N ALA A 54 -19.24 -8.81 -0.49
CA ALA A 54 -19.35 -7.44 -0.99
C ALA A 54 -18.16 -7.04 -1.87
N TYR A 55 -17.03 -7.75 -1.78
CA TYR A 55 -15.85 -7.48 -2.60
C TYR A 55 -16.07 -7.71 -4.08
N TYR A 56 -16.99 -8.58 -4.50
CA TYR A 56 -17.32 -8.70 -5.92
C TYR A 56 -17.97 -7.44 -6.47
N ARG A 57 -18.82 -6.77 -5.66
CA ARG A 57 -19.39 -5.47 -6.03
C ARG A 57 -18.34 -4.36 -6.02
N LEU A 58 -17.40 -4.41 -5.08
CA LEU A 58 -16.23 -3.50 -5.07
C LEU A 58 -15.42 -3.64 -6.36
N VAL A 59 -15.03 -4.87 -6.73
CA VAL A 59 -14.26 -5.13 -7.96
C VAL A 59 -15.02 -4.64 -9.19
N GLN A 60 -16.31 -4.97 -9.29
CA GLN A 60 -17.13 -4.53 -10.41
C GLN A 60 -17.19 -3.00 -10.50
N ASP A 61 -17.45 -2.32 -9.38
CA ASP A 61 -17.48 -0.86 -9.33
C ASP A 61 -16.13 -0.26 -9.72
N THR A 62 -15.03 -0.82 -9.22
CA THR A 62 -13.67 -0.37 -9.53
C THR A 62 -13.37 -0.47 -11.03
N VAL A 63 -13.63 -1.60 -11.68
CA VAL A 63 -13.35 -1.77 -13.12
C VAL A 63 -14.28 -0.98 -14.04
N PHE A 64 -15.40 -0.49 -13.52
CA PHE A 64 -16.30 0.42 -14.27
C PHE A 64 -15.82 1.87 -14.23
N HIS A 65 -15.19 2.31 -13.14
CA HIS A 65 -14.84 3.71 -12.91
C HIS A 65 -13.38 4.02 -13.17
N VAL A 66 -12.49 3.09 -12.85
CA VAL A 66 -11.05 3.31 -13.03
C VAL A 66 -10.63 2.92 -14.43
N ASP A 67 -9.74 3.73 -15.02
CA ASP A 67 -9.14 3.41 -16.30
C ASP A 67 -8.44 2.04 -16.27
N THR A 68 -8.66 1.25 -17.32
CA THR A 68 -8.14 -0.11 -17.40
C THR A 68 -6.60 -0.16 -17.38
N ASP A 69 -5.93 0.84 -17.99
CA ASP A 69 -4.46 0.89 -18.02
C ASP A 69 -3.91 1.21 -16.63
N LYS A 70 -4.59 2.07 -15.85
CA LYS A 70 -4.22 2.36 -14.46
C LYS A 70 -4.35 1.10 -13.57
N LEU A 71 -5.46 0.38 -13.69
CA LEU A 71 -5.65 -0.88 -12.95
C LEU A 71 -4.61 -1.93 -13.35
N LEU A 72 -4.30 -2.00 -14.64
CA LEU A 72 -3.32 -2.94 -15.18
C LEU A 72 -1.93 -2.65 -14.63
N ASP A 73 -1.43 -1.42 -14.84
CA ASP A 73 -0.06 -1.05 -14.46
C ASP A 73 0.12 -1.08 -12.94
N PHE A 74 -0.83 -0.52 -12.18
CA PHE A 74 -0.78 -0.55 -10.71
C PHE A 74 -0.82 -1.98 -10.18
N GLY A 75 -1.76 -2.80 -10.64
CA GLY A 75 -1.90 -4.18 -10.19
C GLY A 75 -0.74 -5.09 -10.63
N PHE A 76 -0.23 -4.89 -11.85
CA PHE A 76 0.92 -5.64 -12.37
C PHE A 76 2.21 -5.31 -11.61
N ASN A 77 2.43 -4.04 -11.29
CA ASN A 77 3.59 -3.63 -10.51
C ASN A 77 3.57 -4.25 -9.10
N ILE A 78 2.43 -4.26 -8.42
CA ILE A 78 2.33 -4.90 -7.11
C ILE A 78 2.45 -6.43 -7.23
N GLY A 79 1.67 -7.04 -8.13
CA GLY A 79 1.57 -8.48 -8.24
C GLY A 79 2.82 -9.13 -8.83
N TYR A 80 3.30 -8.62 -9.96
CA TYR A 80 4.43 -9.22 -10.65
C TYR A 80 5.77 -8.61 -10.20
N ASN A 81 5.95 -7.29 -10.34
CA ASN A 81 7.21 -6.65 -9.98
C ASN A 81 7.50 -6.73 -8.47
N GLY A 82 6.47 -6.56 -7.61
CA GLY A 82 6.62 -6.62 -6.16
C GLY A 82 6.63 -8.06 -5.62
N PHE A 83 5.50 -8.77 -5.75
CA PHE A 83 5.33 -10.07 -5.09
C PHE A 83 6.01 -11.25 -5.79
N ALA A 84 6.19 -11.22 -7.11
CA ALA A 84 6.91 -12.27 -7.80
C ALA A 84 8.41 -11.96 -7.91
N GLU A 85 8.83 -11.06 -8.80
CA GLU A 85 10.25 -10.75 -9.06
C GLU A 85 10.93 -10.05 -7.88
N GLY A 86 10.27 -9.05 -7.28
CA GLY A 86 10.81 -8.26 -6.18
C GLY A 86 11.09 -9.12 -4.95
N SER A 87 10.15 -9.98 -4.56
CA SER A 87 10.34 -10.89 -3.43
C SER A 87 11.49 -11.89 -3.64
N GLU A 88 11.72 -12.33 -4.88
CA GLU A 88 12.89 -13.16 -5.19
C GLU A 88 14.20 -12.37 -5.08
N THR A 89 14.19 -11.13 -5.55
CA THR A 89 15.34 -10.23 -5.47
C THR A 89 15.68 -9.93 -4.01
N ILE A 90 14.68 -9.57 -3.20
CA ILE A 90 14.81 -9.38 -1.75
C ILE A 90 15.49 -10.58 -1.11
N ARG A 91 14.93 -11.79 -1.28
CA ARG A 91 15.48 -13.01 -0.68
C ARG A 91 16.91 -13.33 -1.12
N LYS A 92 17.24 -13.06 -2.39
CA LYS A 92 18.62 -13.26 -2.91
C LYS A 92 19.62 -12.31 -2.23
N ILE A 93 19.25 -11.03 -2.10
CA ILE A 93 20.12 -10.03 -1.46
C ILE A 93 20.22 -10.32 0.03
N GLU A 94 19.14 -10.57 0.72
CA GLU A 94 19.12 -10.90 2.15
C GLU A 94 19.98 -12.09 2.51
N LYS A 95 19.93 -13.15 1.69
CA LYS A 95 20.77 -14.33 1.87
C LYS A 95 22.26 -14.02 1.69
N LYS A 96 22.60 -13.11 0.77
CA LYS A 96 23.98 -12.75 0.45
C LYS A 96 24.57 -11.73 1.44
N GLU A 97 23.76 -10.70 1.76
CA GLU A 97 24.23 -9.50 2.45
C GLU A 97 23.88 -9.50 3.96
N CYS A 98 23.09 -10.48 4.44
CA CYS A 98 22.73 -10.69 5.84
C CYS A 98 22.03 -9.51 6.51
N TYR A 99 21.09 -8.85 5.83
CA TYR A 99 20.17 -7.86 6.42
C TYR A 99 18.78 -7.99 5.83
N ASP A 100 17.75 -7.55 6.56
CA ASP A 100 16.37 -7.61 6.11
C ASP A 100 16.04 -6.42 5.19
N ILE A 101 15.23 -6.66 4.15
CA ILE A 101 14.78 -5.67 3.18
C ILE A 101 13.26 -5.62 3.20
N PRO A 102 12.63 -4.46 3.48
CA PRO A 102 11.18 -4.32 3.45
C PRO A 102 10.64 -4.46 2.01
N TRP A 103 9.47 -5.08 1.86
CA TRP A 103 8.81 -5.19 0.56
C TRP A 103 8.17 -3.88 0.08
N CYS A 104 7.91 -2.96 1.01
CA CYS A 104 7.46 -1.60 0.70
C CYS A 104 8.12 -0.58 1.64
N LEU A 105 8.20 0.66 1.20
CA LEU A 105 8.71 1.78 1.99
C LEU A 105 7.66 2.87 2.15
N THR A 106 7.62 3.47 3.35
CA THR A 106 6.80 4.64 3.65
C THR A 106 7.68 5.88 3.77
N LEU A 107 7.36 6.94 3.03
CA LEU A 107 8.10 8.20 3.02
C LEU A 107 7.15 9.36 3.34
N GLU A 108 7.49 10.18 4.32
CA GLU A 108 6.91 11.52 4.46
C GLU A 108 7.67 12.46 3.51
N ILE A 109 6.97 13.05 2.56
CA ILE A 109 7.58 13.85 1.50
C ILE A 109 8.00 15.22 2.02
N SER A 110 9.25 15.59 1.71
CA SER A 110 9.79 16.94 1.91
C SER A 110 9.76 17.70 0.59
N ASP A 111 9.05 18.83 0.55
CA ASP A 111 8.96 19.66 -0.66
C ASP A 111 10.32 20.24 -1.08
N GLU A 112 11.24 20.41 -0.12
CA GLU A 112 12.61 20.90 -0.38
C GLU A 112 13.52 19.85 -1.03
N LYS A 113 13.13 18.56 -0.97
CA LYS A 113 13.97 17.41 -1.36
C LYS A 113 13.38 16.59 -2.52
N LEU A 114 12.42 17.13 -3.25
CA LEU A 114 11.68 16.40 -4.30
C LEU A 114 12.60 15.73 -5.33
N ASN A 115 13.67 16.40 -5.75
CA ASN A 115 14.61 15.88 -6.74
C ASN A 115 15.42 14.66 -6.26
N GLU A 116 15.53 14.46 -4.96
CA GLU A 116 16.31 13.36 -4.37
C GLU A 116 15.53 12.04 -4.35
N TYR A 117 14.20 12.10 -4.37
CA TYR A 117 13.36 10.90 -4.26
C TYR A 117 13.48 9.96 -5.45
N SER A 118 13.75 10.47 -6.67
CA SER A 118 13.94 9.61 -7.83
C SER A 118 15.13 8.66 -7.65
N ASP A 119 16.27 9.14 -7.11
CA ASP A 119 17.40 8.26 -6.82
C ASP A 119 17.11 7.28 -5.67
N ILE A 120 16.39 7.72 -4.63
CA ILE A 120 15.97 6.85 -3.51
C ILE A 120 15.08 5.72 -4.03
N ILE A 121 14.10 6.02 -4.88
CA ILE A 121 13.21 5.02 -5.48
C ILE A 121 14.01 4.06 -6.37
N ALA A 122 14.92 4.58 -7.19
CA ALA A 122 15.80 3.75 -8.02
C ALA A 122 16.71 2.82 -7.18
N GLN A 123 17.16 3.24 -6.00
CA GLN A 123 17.88 2.39 -5.07
C GLN A 123 16.98 1.27 -4.53
N GLY A 124 15.72 1.58 -4.16
CA GLY A 124 14.76 0.59 -3.70
C GLY A 124 14.39 -0.43 -4.77
N GLU A 125 14.17 0.00 -6.03
CA GLU A 125 13.89 -0.91 -7.15
C GLU A 125 15.03 -1.94 -7.36
N LYS A 126 16.28 -1.52 -7.20
CA LYS A 126 17.44 -2.43 -7.24
C LYS A 126 17.46 -3.44 -6.10
N LEU A 127 16.82 -3.13 -4.98
CA LEU A 127 16.67 -4.02 -3.84
C LEU A 127 15.42 -4.94 -3.96
N GLY A 128 14.55 -4.71 -4.94
CA GLY A 128 13.30 -5.43 -5.14
C GLY A 128 12.08 -4.75 -4.51
N ILE A 129 12.20 -3.50 -4.07
CA ILE A 129 11.10 -2.72 -3.49
C ILE A 129 10.37 -2.00 -4.62
N HIS A 130 9.11 -2.35 -4.84
CA HIS A 130 8.28 -1.82 -5.92
C HIS A 130 6.95 -1.21 -5.44
N LEU A 131 6.73 -1.14 -4.13
CA LEU A 131 5.59 -0.44 -3.54
C LEU A 131 6.07 0.68 -2.61
N TRP A 132 5.55 1.87 -2.82
CA TRP A 132 5.89 3.08 -2.10
C TRP A 132 4.64 3.73 -1.53
N ILE A 133 4.64 4.02 -0.23
CA ILE A 133 3.58 4.77 0.45
C ILE A 133 4.14 6.16 0.72
N LEU A 134 3.62 7.16 0.03
CA LEU A 134 4.11 8.54 0.09
C LEU A 134 3.09 9.40 0.84
N HIS A 135 3.49 10.05 1.91
CA HIS A 135 2.66 11.03 2.61
C HIS A 135 3.09 12.44 2.20
N ALA A 136 2.25 13.15 1.48
CA ALA A 136 2.48 14.52 1.05
C ALA A 136 1.41 15.47 1.63
N GLU A 137 1.80 16.65 2.05
CA GLU A 137 0.86 17.70 2.47
C GLU A 137 0.36 18.51 1.28
N TYR A 138 1.21 18.65 0.28
CA TYR A 138 0.93 19.37 -0.96
C TYR A 138 1.28 18.51 -2.16
N LEU A 139 0.56 18.71 -3.25
CA LEU A 139 0.86 18.08 -4.54
C LEU A 139 1.66 19.05 -5.41
N THR A 140 2.63 18.51 -6.15
CA THR A 140 3.45 19.27 -7.08
C THR A 140 3.69 18.47 -8.35
N HIS A 141 3.84 19.14 -9.50
CA HIS A 141 4.19 18.46 -10.75
C HIS A 141 5.50 17.66 -10.62
N THR A 142 6.49 18.20 -9.91
CA THR A 142 7.77 17.49 -9.67
C THR A 142 7.58 16.15 -8.97
N LEU A 143 6.66 16.05 -7.99
CA LEU A 143 6.35 14.78 -7.31
C LEU A 143 5.71 13.78 -8.29
N PHE A 144 4.82 14.24 -9.16
CA PHE A 144 4.22 13.40 -10.21
C PHE A 144 5.25 12.96 -11.24
N ASP A 145 6.17 13.84 -11.65
CA ASP A 145 7.27 13.51 -12.57
C ASP A 145 8.18 12.43 -11.99
N VAL A 146 8.49 12.52 -10.67
CA VAL A 146 9.25 11.47 -9.96
C VAL A 146 8.51 10.14 -10.04
N MET A 147 7.24 10.08 -9.65
CA MET A 147 6.46 8.83 -9.71
C MET A 147 6.31 8.28 -11.13
N GLY A 148 6.07 9.15 -12.11
CA GLY A 148 5.91 8.79 -13.53
C GLY A 148 7.20 8.26 -14.18
N SER A 149 8.38 8.64 -13.65
CA SER A 149 9.66 8.11 -14.13
C SER A 149 9.95 6.67 -13.69
N HIS A 150 9.27 6.19 -12.62
CA HIS A 150 9.44 4.85 -12.05
C HIS A 150 8.30 3.90 -12.41
N LYS A 151 8.16 3.58 -13.69
CA LYS A 151 7.03 2.81 -14.24
C LYS A 151 6.89 1.38 -13.70
N LYS A 152 7.93 0.81 -13.10
CA LYS A 152 7.91 -0.53 -12.50
C LYS A 152 7.50 -0.54 -11.04
N SER A 153 7.32 0.63 -10.44
CA SER A 153 6.88 0.81 -9.06
C SER A 153 5.44 1.30 -9.01
N SER A 154 4.71 0.91 -7.98
CA SER A 154 3.40 1.46 -7.65
C SER A 154 3.49 2.40 -6.45
N PHE A 155 2.71 3.46 -6.50
CA PHE A 155 2.69 4.49 -5.48
C PHE A 155 1.30 4.59 -4.84
N ILE A 156 1.25 4.59 -3.51
CA ILE A 156 0.08 4.99 -2.73
C ILE A 156 0.38 6.38 -2.18
N LEU A 157 -0.24 7.41 -2.74
CA LEU A 157 -0.01 8.80 -2.39
C LEU A 157 -1.08 9.28 -1.41
N CYS A 158 -0.68 9.42 -0.15
CA CYS A 158 -1.52 9.86 0.96
C CYS A 158 -1.53 11.38 1.04
N VAL A 159 -2.71 12.01 0.86
CA VAL A 159 -2.87 13.46 0.79
C VAL A 159 -4.10 13.94 1.53
N PRO A 160 -4.14 15.19 2.04
CA PRO A 160 -5.37 15.81 2.52
C PRO A 160 -6.31 16.11 1.34
N PRO A 161 -7.66 16.11 1.54
CA PRO A 161 -8.62 16.41 0.47
C PRO A 161 -8.40 17.80 -0.14
N ALA A 162 -8.02 18.81 0.67
CA ALA A 162 -7.71 20.17 0.22
C ALA A 162 -6.61 20.28 -0.84
N SER A 163 -5.72 19.30 -0.94
CA SER A 163 -4.66 19.31 -1.96
C SER A 163 -5.12 18.81 -3.34
N LEU A 164 -6.34 18.25 -3.43
CA LEU A 164 -6.88 17.64 -4.66
C LEU A 164 -7.63 18.70 -5.50
N GLU A 165 -6.87 19.59 -6.09
CA GLU A 165 -7.39 20.58 -7.04
C GLU A 165 -7.41 20.02 -8.47
N GLY A 166 -8.27 20.57 -9.33
CA GLY A 166 -8.53 20.05 -10.68
C GLY A 166 -7.28 19.93 -11.56
N ASP A 167 -6.30 20.82 -11.41
CA ASP A 167 -5.04 20.78 -12.16
C ASP A 167 -4.14 19.62 -11.67
N MET A 168 -4.02 19.45 -10.37
CA MET A 168 -3.25 18.33 -9.78
C MET A 168 -3.89 16.98 -10.10
N VAL A 169 -5.22 16.91 -10.11
CA VAL A 169 -5.95 15.68 -10.49
C VAL A 169 -5.74 15.34 -11.97
N LYS A 170 -5.68 16.32 -12.86
CA LYS A 170 -5.34 16.10 -14.28
C LYS A 170 -3.91 15.58 -14.45
N THR A 171 -2.96 16.13 -13.69
CA THR A 171 -1.58 15.63 -13.72
C THR A 171 -1.50 14.19 -13.16
N ALA A 172 -2.24 13.89 -12.11
CA ALA A 172 -2.35 12.53 -11.57
C ALA A 172 -2.95 11.55 -12.58
N ASP A 173 -3.87 12.02 -13.44
CA ASP A 173 -4.52 11.21 -14.47
C ASP A 173 -3.55 10.71 -15.55
N GLU A 174 -2.42 11.36 -15.73
CA GLU A 174 -1.36 10.93 -16.65
C GLU A 174 -0.56 9.71 -16.13
N LEU A 175 -0.72 9.35 -14.83
CA LEU A 175 0.01 8.24 -14.21
C LEU A 175 -0.86 6.98 -14.13
N ASN A 176 -0.30 5.85 -14.56
CA ASN A 176 -0.96 4.54 -14.46
C ASN A 176 -0.59 3.74 -13.20
N ASN A 177 0.47 4.13 -12.52
CA ASN A 177 1.06 3.41 -11.38
C ASN A 177 0.73 4.05 -10.02
N LEU A 178 -0.34 4.83 -9.95
CA LEU A 178 -0.72 5.64 -8.81
C LEU A 178 -2.08 5.23 -8.22
N MET A 179 -2.14 5.13 -6.89
CA MET A 179 -3.38 5.15 -6.09
C MET A 179 -3.33 6.37 -5.17
N ILE A 180 -4.36 7.20 -5.17
CA ILE A 180 -4.48 8.32 -4.25
C ILE A 180 -5.23 7.88 -3.00
N ALA A 181 -4.65 8.04 -1.82
CA ALA A 181 -5.28 7.78 -0.54
C ALA A 181 -5.64 9.11 0.14
N VAL A 182 -6.93 9.45 0.16
CA VAL A 182 -7.41 10.71 0.71
C VAL A 182 -7.50 10.61 2.23
N LYS A 183 -6.92 11.58 2.93
CA LYS A 183 -6.92 11.63 4.39
C LYS A 183 -8.31 11.95 4.91
N TYR A 184 -8.80 11.10 5.80
CA TYR A 184 -10.02 11.34 6.55
C TYR A 184 -9.75 11.20 8.05
N THR A 185 -10.22 12.18 8.83
CA THR A 185 -10.18 12.14 10.29
C THR A 185 -11.54 12.61 10.80
N GLU A 186 -12.28 11.70 11.44
CA GLU A 186 -13.61 11.97 11.95
C GLU A 186 -13.61 13.19 12.88
N GLY A 187 -14.60 14.08 12.67
CA GLY A 187 -14.74 15.34 13.42
C GLY A 187 -13.68 16.41 13.11
N VAL A 188 -12.77 16.16 12.17
CA VAL A 188 -11.71 17.11 11.75
C VAL A 188 -11.79 17.40 10.25
N THR A 189 -11.90 16.37 9.42
CA THR A 189 -12.03 16.53 7.97
C THR A 189 -13.45 17.00 7.64
N ASP A 190 -13.56 18.06 6.84
CA ASP A 190 -14.84 18.52 6.31
C ASP A 190 -15.43 17.48 5.37
N GLU A 191 -16.67 17.05 5.62
CA GLU A 191 -17.31 15.96 4.87
C GLU A 191 -17.64 16.36 3.43
N ASP A 192 -18.02 17.63 3.20
CA ASP A 192 -18.31 18.15 1.86
C ASP A 192 -17.03 18.22 1.03
N GLU A 193 -15.93 18.67 1.62
CA GLU A 193 -14.60 18.68 1.00
C GLU A 193 -14.15 17.24 0.65
N MET A 194 -14.29 16.31 1.59
CA MET A 194 -13.98 14.90 1.38
C MET A 194 -14.80 14.29 0.24
N LEU A 195 -16.10 14.56 0.23
CA LEU A 195 -16.99 14.07 -0.83
C LEU A 195 -16.64 14.69 -2.19
N ALA A 196 -16.33 15.98 -2.23
CA ALA A 196 -15.91 16.67 -3.47
C ALA A 196 -14.60 16.08 -4.02
N ALA A 197 -13.60 15.87 -3.14
CA ALA A 197 -12.33 15.26 -3.51
C ALA A 197 -12.51 13.84 -4.08
N CYS A 198 -13.23 12.97 -3.39
CA CYS A 198 -13.47 11.60 -3.85
C CYS A 198 -14.28 11.56 -5.17
N ARG A 199 -15.27 12.45 -5.31
CA ARG A 199 -16.03 12.61 -6.56
C ARG A 199 -15.13 13.02 -7.71
N LEU A 200 -14.25 14.00 -7.51
CA LEU A 200 -13.32 14.49 -8.51
C LEU A 200 -12.38 13.36 -9.00
N LEU A 201 -11.83 12.56 -8.06
CA LEU A 201 -10.99 11.42 -8.39
C LEU A 201 -11.76 10.37 -9.21
N ARG A 202 -13.00 10.08 -8.81
CA ARG A 202 -13.86 9.10 -9.48
C ARG A 202 -14.26 9.55 -10.89
N GLU A 203 -14.62 10.81 -11.07
CA GLU A 203 -15.00 11.39 -12.37
C GLU A 203 -13.83 11.42 -13.38
N ASN A 204 -12.60 11.46 -12.87
CA ASN A 204 -11.39 11.38 -13.69
C ASN A 204 -10.84 9.94 -13.82
N GLY A 205 -11.57 8.91 -13.42
CA GLY A 205 -11.17 7.52 -13.61
C GLY A 205 -9.94 7.09 -12.81
N LEU A 206 -9.63 7.80 -11.72
CA LEU A 206 -8.47 7.52 -10.89
C LEU A 206 -8.72 6.41 -9.87
N LEU A 207 -7.70 5.61 -9.61
CA LEU A 207 -7.70 4.65 -8.51
C LEU A 207 -7.49 5.39 -7.19
N TYR A 208 -8.46 5.28 -6.25
CA TYR A 208 -8.37 5.96 -4.98
C TYR A 208 -8.84 5.14 -3.80
N SER A 209 -8.37 5.53 -2.64
CA SER A 209 -8.63 4.95 -1.34
C SER A 209 -8.78 6.05 -0.30
N VAL A 210 -9.16 5.69 0.91
CA VAL A 210 -9.20 6.59 2.07
C VAL A 210 -8.18 6.10 3.10
N TYR A 211 -7.50 6.98 3.80
CA TYR A 211 -6.69 6.61 4.94
C TYR A 211 -7.00 7.48 6.17
N THR A 212 -6.96 6.83 7.34
CA THR A 212 -7.16 7.50 8.62
C THR A 212 -5.95 7.22 9.52
N PRO A 213 -5.18 8.27 9.88
CA PRO A 213 -4.18 8.14 10.93
C PRO A 213 -4.86 8.01 12.29
N TYR A 214 -4.28 7.18 13.20
CA TYR A 214 -4.85 7.03 14.54
C TYR A 214 -3.79 6.92 15.63
N THR A 215 -4.18 7.33 16.83
CA THR A 215 -3.44 7.22 18.07
C THR A 215 -4.22 6.39 19.08
N GLU A 216 -3.72 6.28 20.30
CA GLU A 216 -4.46 5.62 21.40
C GLU A 216 -5.81 6.29 21.70
N ARG A 217 -5.93 7.60 21.44
CA ARG A 217 -7.15 8.38 21.75
C ARG A 217 -8.29 8.09 20.79
N ASP A 218 -7.95 7.66 19.58
CA ASP A 218 -8.91 7.50 18.48
C ASP A 218 -9.45 6.07 18.35
N VAL A 219 -8.99 5.14 19.23
CA VAL A 219 -9.23 3.71 19.05
C VAL A 219 -10.71 3.32 19.02
N ASP A 220 -11.55 3.94 19.85
CA ASP A 220 -12.97 3.59 19.92
C ASP A 220 -13.73 4.06 18.67
N THR A 221 -13.36 5.21 18.12
CA THR A 221 -13.80 5.70 16.80
C THR A 221 -13.34 4.76 15.68
N ILE A 222 -12.06 4.41 15.64
CA ILE A 222 -11.46 3.58 14.59
C ILE A 222 -12.09 2.18 14.51
N ILE A 223 -12.50 1.60 15.63
CA ILE A 223 -13.13 0.27 15.66
C ILE A 223 -14.66 0.33 15.56
N SER A 224 -15.21 1.47 15.16
CA SER A 224 -16.64 1.69 14.98
C SER A 224 -17.11 1.23 13.59
N ASP A 225 -18.28 0.58 13.56
CA ASP A 225 -18.96 0.28 12.29
C ASP A 225 -19.52 1.57 11.64
N ASP A 226 -19.69 2.66 12.39
CA ASP A 226 -20.13 3.96 11.88
C ASP A 226 -19.05 4.57 11.01
N LEU A 227 -17.78 4.55 11.45
CA LEU A 227 -16.66 5.08 10.68
C LEU A 227 -16.49 4.36 9.33
N ILE A 228 -16.52 3.02 9.32
CA ILE A 228 -16.38 2.30 8.05
C ILE A 228 -17.60 2.54 7.12
N THR A 229 -18.79 2.70 7.67
CA THR A 229 -19.99 3.04 6.90
C THR A 229 -19.89 4.43 6.30
N GLN A 230 -19.39 5.40 7.06
CA GLN A 230 -19.10 6.75 6.56
C GLN A 230 -18.08 6.72 5.44
N VAL A 231 -16.96 6.02 5.64
CA VAL A 231 -15.90 5.89 4.62
C VAL A 231 -16.42 5.18 3.38
N GLU A 232 -17.25 4.13 3.52
CA GLU A 232 -17.85 3.43 2.40
C GLU A 232 -18.71 4.36 1.51
N SER A 233 -19.33 5.41 2.08
CA SER A 233 -20.10 6.39 1.32
C SER A 233 -19.29 7.17 0.30
N TYR A 234 -17.99 7.29 0.49
CA TYR A 234 -17.05 7.90 -0.46
C TYR A 234 -16.60 6.94 -1.56
N ASN A 235 -17.05 5.67 -1.54
CA ASN A 235 -16.74 4.60 -2.50
C ASN A 235 -15.24 4.34 -2.75
N PRO A 236 -14.35 4.32 -1.75
CA PRO A 236 -12.95 4.00 -1.94
C PRO A 236 -12.73 2.49 -2.19
N VAL A 237 -11.64 2.14 -2.88
CA VAL A 237 -11.25 0.74 -3.05
C VAL A 237 -10.76 0.15 -1.72
N MET A 238 -9.95 0.89 -1.00
CA MET A 238 -9.41 0.47 0.31
C MET A 238 -9.63 1.54 1.36
N PHE A 239 -9.69 1.10 2.61
CA PHE A 239 -9.64 1.95 3.78
C PHE A 239 -8.42 1.59 4.62
N PHE A 240 -7.39 2.43 4.55
CA PHE A 240 -6.15 2.27 5.29
C PHE A 240 -6.23 2.85 6.69
N LEU A 241 -5.92 2.05 7.69
CA LEU A 241 -5.73 2.49 9.08
C LEU A 241 -4.24 2.59 9.38
N SER A 242 -3.78 3.82 9.67
CA SER A 242 -2.36 4.14 9.86
C SER A 242 -2.08 4.50 11.32
N PRO A 243 -1.47 3.62 12.13
CA PRO A 243 -1.11 3.99 13.49
C PRO A 243 0.00 5.04 13.52
N ASP A 244 -0.10 6.01 14.44
CA ASP A 244 1.05 6.81 14.81
C ASP A 244 2.18 5.91 15.34
N TYR A 245 3.44 6.26 15.06
CA TYR A 245 4.58 5.41 15.48
C TYR A 245 4.71 5.26 17.00
N LYS A 246 4.16 6.18 17.81
CA LYS A 246 4.09 6.11 19.27
C LYS A 246 2.89 5.31 19.78
N CYS A 247 1.92 4.97 18.92
CA CYS A 247 0.72 4.25 19.32
C CYS A 247 1.08 2.94 20.05
N PRO A 248 0.48 2.64 21.23
CA PRO A 248 0.76 1.41 21.98
C PRO A 248 0.46 0.14 21.18
N MET A 249 1.29 -0.89 21.34
CA MET A 249 1.09 -2.18 20.66
C MET A 249 -0.24 -2.85 21.03
N SER A 250 -0.74 -2.66 22.25
CA SER A 250 -2.05 -3.16 22.69
C SER A 250 -3.19 -2.54 21.88
N VAL A 251 -3.11 -1.24 21.61
CA VAL A 251 -4.07 -0.50 20.80
C VAL A 251 -4.02 -0.96 19.34
N ARG A 252 -2.81 -1.03 18.75
CA ARG A 252 -2.64 -1.54 17.38
C ARG A 252 -3.21 -2.96 17.22
N LYS A 253 -2.97 -3.86 18.20
CA LYS A 253 -3.53 -5.22 18.20
C LYS A 253 -5.06 -5.21 18.25
N ARG A 254 -5.66 -4.30 19.02
CA ARG A 254 -7.12 -4.15 19.10
C ARG A 254 -7.70 -3.71 17.76
N VAL A 255 -7.09 -2.71 17.11
CA VAL A 255 -7.47 -2.25 15.76
C VAL A 255 -7.30 -3.37 14.73
N PHE A 256 -6.17 -4.05 14.71
CA PHE A 256 -5.94 -5.17 13.78
C PHE A 256 -6.93 -6.32 13.97
N SER A 257 -7.32 -6.61 15.22
CA SER A 257 -8.36 -7.61 15.51
C SER A 257 -9.72 -7.20 14.93
N TYR A 258 -10.06 -5.91 14.97
CA TYR A 258 -11.25 -5.36 14.32
C TYR A 258 -11.16 -5.49 12.80
N VAL A 259 -10.05 -5.06 12.19
CA VAL A 259 -9.78 -5.18 10.75
C VAL A 259 -9.97 -6.61 10.27
N ASN A 260 -9.35 -7.59 10.93
CA ASN A 260 -9.45 -8.99 10.55
C ASN A 260 -10.88 -9.55 10.67
N ARG A 261 -11.60 -9.18 11.74
CA ARG A 261 -12.99 -9.60 11.92
C ARG A 261 -13.89 -9.03 10.85
N THR A 262 -13.72 -7.75 10.49
CA THR A 262 -14.50 -7.05 9.47
C THR A 262 -14.21 -7.62 8.08
N ARG A 263 -12.95 -7.83 7.74
CA ARG A 263 -12.57 -8.47 6.46
C ARG A 263 -13.15 -9.87 6.30
N LYS A 264 -13.16 -10.68 7.36
CA LYS A 264 -13.77 -12.03 7.31
C LYS A 264 -15.27 -12.01 7.04
N LYS A 265 -15.97 -10.99 7.47
CA LYS A 265 -17.41 -10.85 7.21
C LYS A 265 -17.71 -10.47 5.76
N GLN A 266 -16.80 -9.75 5.09
CA GLN A 266 -16.91 -9.30 3.69
C GLN A 266 -18.22 -8.56 3.39
N GLN A 267 -18.70 -7.76 4.35
CA GLN A 267 -20.02 -7.09 4.25
C GLN A 267 -19.95 -5.68 3.66
N TYR A 268 -18.76 -5.05 3.69
CA TYR A 268 -18.52 -3.72 3.14
C TYR A 268 -17.86 -3.78 1.76
N LYS A 269 -18.15 -2.81 0.90
CA LYS A 269 -17.56 -2.66 -0.44
C LYS A 269 -16.17 -2.03 -0.44
N THR A 270 -15.60 -1.79 0.71
CA THR A 270 -14.21 -1.32 0.86
C THR A 270 -13.39 -2.34 1.64
N ILE A 271 -12.13 -2.49 1.29
CA ILE A 271 -11.22 -3.42 1.96
C ILE A 271 -10.48 -2.67 3.07
N LEU A 272 -10.70 -3.06 4.33
CA LEU A 272 -9.92 -2.54 5.45
C LEU A 272 -8.50 -3.09 5.39
N TRP A 273 -7.52 -2.22 5.63
CA TRP A 273 -6.11 -2.57 5.66
C TRP A 273 -5.40 -1.83 6.81
N ASP A 274 -4.74 -2.56 7.69
CA ASP A 274 -3.90 -1.99 8.73
C ASP A 274 -2.48 -1.82 8.19
N LEU A 275 -2.03 -0.58 8.01
CA LEU A 275 -0.73 -0.28 7.40
C LEU A 275 0.45 -0.82 8.20
N TYR A 276 0.29 -1.07 9.51
CA TYR A 276 1.35 -1.66 10.31
C TYR A 276 1.35 -3.18 10.25
N TYR A 277 0.23 -3.81 10.63
CA TYR A 277 0.20 -5.28 10.76
C TYR A 277 0.15 -6.01 9.43
N ASP A 278 -0.64 -5.52 8.46
CA ASP A 278 -0.73 -6.18 7.16
C ASP A 278 0.60 -6.05 6.39
N THR A 279 1.27 -4.88 6.49
CA THR A 279 2.59 -4.68 5.90
C THR A 279 3.63 -5.61 6.53
N ASN A 280 3.67 -5.69 7.87
CA ASN A 280 4.57 -6.60 8.57
C ASN A 280 4.26 -8.08 8.29
N HIS A 281 2.98 -8.41 8.09
CA HIS A 281 2.60 -9.78 7.71
C HIS A 281 3.19 -10.16 6.35
N ILE A 282 3.10 -9.27 5.37
CA ILE A 282 3.71 -9.51 4.05
C ILE A 282 5.24 -9.57 4.16
N ASP A 283 5.88 -8.66 4.91
CA ASP A 283 7.31 -8.73 5.19
C ASP A 283 7.72 -10.11 5.75
N SER A 284 6.98 -10.61 6.75
CA SER A 284 7.27 -11.92 7.37
C SER A 284 7.10 -13.11 6.43
N ILE A 285 6.29 -12.97 5.39
CA ILE A 285 6.09 -13.99 4.35
C ILE A 285 7.21 -13.92 3.30
N ILE A 286 7.62 -12.73 2.91
CA ILE A 286 8.69 -12.51 1.93
C ILE A 286 10.06 -12.77 2.55
N SER A 287 10.30 -12.21 3.74
CA SER A 287 11.51 -12.32 4.54
C SER A 287 11.26 -13.20 5.77
N ASP A 288 12.31 -13.53 6.53
CA ASP A 288 12.17 -14.28 7.79
C ASP A 288 11.78 -13.36 8.97
N ASN A 289 11.87 -12.04 8.79
CA ASN A 289 11.60 -11.05 9.82
C ASN A 289 10.70 -9.91 9.28
N CYS A 290 10.14 -9.14 10.23
CA CYS A 290 9.43 -7.90 9.92
C CYS A 290 10.42 -6.73 9.97
N CYS A 291 10.61 -6.02 8.86
CA CYS A 291 11.56 -4.92 8.73
C CYS A 291 10.90 -3.65 8.20
N GLN A 292 9.65 -3.40 8.55
CA GLN A 292 8.94 -2.20 8.12
C GLN A 292 9.77 -0.94 8.34
N ALA A 293 10.12 -0.26 7.26
CA ALA A 293 10.87 0.98 7.27
C ALA A 293 10.00 2.15 6.80
N ALA A 294 10.02 3.22 7.58
CA ALA A 294 9.41 4.50 7.24
C ALA A 294 10.43 5.62 7.46
N PHE A 295 10.34 6.68 6.69
CA PHE A 295 11.22 7.83 6.82
C PHE A 295 10.39 9.12 6.89
N ASN A 296 10.75 9.98 7.83
CA ASN A 296 10.06 11.25 8.02
C ASN A 296 10.56 12.32 7.01
N LYS A 297 9.95 13.51 7.04
CA LYS A 297 10.26 14.64 6.14
C LYS A 297 11.73 15.06 6.12
N VAL A 298 12.48 14.85 7.22
CA VAL A 298 13.92 15.15 7.26
C VAL A 298 14.79 13.95 6.88
N GLY A 299 14.20 12.89 6.37
CA GLY A 299 14.89 11.69 5.91
C GLY A 299 15.30 10.70 7.01
N ALA A 300 14.90 10.94 8.27
CA ALA A 300 15.27 10.09 9.39
C ALA A 300 14.38 8.84 9.47
N LEU A 301 14.99 7.68 9.78
CA LEU A 301 14.28 6.40 9.92
C LEU A 301 13.33 6.41 11.13
N VAL A 302 12.08 6.06 10.90
CA VAL A 302 11.03 5.92 11.93
C VAL A 302 10.78 4.44 12.21
N SER A 303 11.00 4.01 13.43
CA SER A 303 10.70 2.65 13.87
C SER A 303 9.39 2.59 14.64
N TYR A 304 8.39 1.97 14.06
CA TYR A 304 7.11 1.68 14.71
C TYR A 304 7.25 0.65 15.83
N GLN A 305 8.15 -0.31 15.68
CA GLN A 305 8.39 -1.35 16.69
C GLN A 305 9.06 -0.76 17.92
N LYS A 306 10.09 0.07 17.75
CA LYS A 306 10.84 0.70 18.85
C LYS A 306 10.22 2.02 19.32
N LYS A 307 9.20 2.54 18.60
CA LYS A 307 8.56 3.83 18.85
C LYS A 307 9.56 5.00 18.88
N LYS A 308 10.53 4.98 17.99
CA LYS A 308 11.67 5.89 17.98
C LYS A 308 12.00 6.36 16.57
N ILE A 309 12.50 7.59 16.49
CA ILE A 309 13.12 8.14 15.29
C ILE A 309 14.64 8.01 15.45
N TYR A 310 15.30 7.46 14.45
CA TYR A 310 16.75 7.29 14.37
C TYR A 310 17.31 8.34 13.44
N THR A 311 17.84 9.43 14.00
CA THR A 311 18.40 10.55 13.24
C THR A 311 19.74 10.21 12.62
N GLU A 312 20.42 9.18 13.13
CA GLU A 312 21.67 8.63 12.58
C GLU A 312 21.49 7.89 11.25
N TYR A 313 20.26 7.54 10.87
CA TYR A 313 19.91 6.92 9.60
C TYR A 313 19.11 7.90 8.75
N ASN A 314 19.74 8.54 7.78
CA ASN A 314 19.15 9.60 6.98
C ASN A 314 19.22 9.29 5.48
N LEU A 315 18.03 9.22 4.82
CA LEU A 315 17.90 8.91 3.39
C LEU A 315 18.58 9.93 2.46
N PHE A 316 18.69 11.19 2.89
CA PHE A 316 19.28 12.25 2.08
C PHE A 316 20.82 12.32 2.21
N GLU A 317 21.38 11.58 3.18
CA GLU A 317 22.83 11.60 3.47
C GLU A 317 23.48 10.24 3.21
N GLN A 318 22.70 9.16 3.19
CA GLN A 318 23.20 7.78 3.13
C GLN A 318 22.48 6.99 2.05
N LYS A 319 23.14 5.96 1.52
CA LYS A 319 22.48 5.02 0.60
C LYS A 319 21.45 4.17 1.35
N LEU A 320 20.29 3.92 0.71
CA LEU A 320 19.23 3.11 1.29
C LEU A 320 19.73 1.72 1.76
N CYS A 321 20.56 1.04 0.96
CA CYS A 321 21.11 -0.26 1.33
C CYS A 321 21.99 -0.23 2.59
N ASP A 322 22.73 0.87 2.83
CA ASP A 322 23.59 1.00 4.01
C ASP A 322 22.76 1.28 5.27
N ILE A 323 21.71 2.08 5.14
CA ILE A 323 20.72 2.29 6.22
C ILE A 323 20.06 0.96 6.59
N LEU A 324 19.52 0.22 5.61
CA LEU A 324 18.84 -1.05 5.87
C LEU A 324 19.79 -2.08 6.49
N ARG A 325 21.03 -2.20 6.00
CA ARG A 325 22.04 -3.09 6.57
C ARG A 325 22.35 -2.77 8.04
N SER A 326 22.39 -1.50 8.39
CA SER A 326 22.70 -1.04 9.75
C SER A 326 21.48 -1.14 10.69
N ALA A 327 20.29 -0.84 10.19
CA ALA A 327 19.06 -0.80 10.99
C ALA A 327 18.41 -2.18 11.18
N PHE A 328 18.54 -3.08 10.19
CA PHE A 328 17.89 -4.38 10.15
C PHE A 328 18.87 -5.55 9.90
N PRO A 329 19.96 -5.68 10.66
CA PRO A 329 20.92 -6.78 10.47
C PRO A 329 20.24 -8.13 10.81
N LYS A 330 20.42 -9.13 9.95
CA LYS A 330 20.07 -10.52 10.29
C LYS A 330 21.06 -11.05 11.31
N LYS A 331 20.54 -11.70 12.35
CA LYS A 331 21.41 -12.46 13.26
C LYS A 331 22.11 -13.54 12.44
N ALA A 332 23.44 -13.58 12.50
CA ALA A 332 24.19 -14.69 11.92
C ALA A 332 23.55 -16.00 12.40
N ALA A 333 23.15 -16.87 11.46
CA ALA A 333 22.71 -18.20 11.82
C ALA A 333 23.85 -18.83 12.65
N THR A 334 23.58 -19.10 13.93
CA THR A 334 24.50 -19.87 14.75
C THR A 334 24.58 -21.22 14.07
N ILE A 335 25.66 -21.48 13.34
CA ILE A 335 26.00 -22.80 12.83
C ILE A 335 26.26 -23.63 14.08
N ASN A 336 25.21 -24.24 14.61
CA ASN A 336 25.35 -25.32 15.57
C ASN A 336 25.94 -26.49 14.78
N GLY A 337 27.24 -26.69 14.99
CA GLY A 337 27.99 -27.83 14.45
C GLY A 337 27.53 -29.17 15.04
#